data_39d8804d5a9e0ad237afb09ff89e7f80
#
_entry.id   39d8804d5a9e0ad237afb09ff89e7f80
#
_cell.length_a   1.000
_cell.length_b   1.000
_cell.length_c   1.000
_cell.angle_alpha   90.00
_cell.angle_beta   90.00
_cell.angle_gamma   90.00
#
_symmetry.space_group_name_H-M   'P 1'
#
loop_
_entity.id
_entity.type
_entity.pdbx_description
1 polymer ?
#
loop_
_entity_poly.entity_id
_entity_poly.type
_entity_poly.pdbx_seq_one_letter_code
_entity_poly.pdbx_strand_id
1 'polypeptide(L)'
;MLDVTWEWIAIDKAALDVANTVVVEKGVEHDLLASDPAYQRWAAAAARSSELMPVETAALASAQAPIVEVRKHIRALFHATAAGEPLPKAAVARLNKASRAAPQWPELGTNHQIEQIAIGDAVDRLLARYARSAMEIAADGRAKLRVCGAPSCGMFYRPRRDPQRWCSEPCGNRARFARHYRAHRRTSSRSRMRT
;
A
#
# COMPACT_ATOMS: atom_id res chain seq x y z
N MET A 1 8.25 20.18 3.81
CA MET A 1 7.06 19.56 3.17
C MET A 1 7.59 18.48 2.26
N LEU A 2 7.20 17.22 2.46
CA LEU A 2 7.60 16.13 1.56
C LEU A 2 6.99 16.41 0.20
N ASP A 3 7.81 16.61 -0.82
CA ASP A 3 7.36 16.68 -2.22
C ASP A 3 7.13 15.24 -2.69
N VAL A 4 5.93 14.75 -2.40
CA VAL A 4 5.55 13.37 -2.74
C VAL A 4 4.93 13.39 -4.12
N THR A 5 5.65 12.85 -5.09
CA THR A 5 5.05 12.51 -6.37
C THR A 5 4.20 11.25 -6.21
N TRP A 6 2.93 11.33 -6.57
CA TRP A 6 1.96 10.21 -6.46
C TRP A 6 2.03 9.24 -7.66
N GLU A 7 3.17 9.20 -8.35
CA GLU A 7 3.37 8.37 -9.56
C GLU A 7 3.26 6.85 -9.31
N TRP A 8 3.35 6.43 -8.04
CA TRP A 8 3.21 5.03 -7.65
C TRP A 8 1.75 4.60 -7.45
N ILE A 9 0.79 5.53 -7.46
CA ILE A 9 -0.65 5.21 -7.40
C ILE A 9 -1.07 4.56 -8.72
N ALA A 10 -1.89 3.51 -8.63
CA ALA A 10 -2.38 2.72 -9.76
C ALA A 10 -1.32 1.85 -10.48
N ILE A 11 -0.16 1.65 -9.87
CA ILE A 11 0.87 0.77 -10.46
C ILE A 11 0.55 -0.73 -10.22
N ASP A 12 -0.20 -1.05 -9.16
CA ASP A 12 -0.53 -2.44 -8.80
C ASP A 12 -1.99 -2.53 -8.31
N LYS A 13 -2.22 -2.90 -7.06
CA LYS A 13 -3.56 -3.14 -6.47
C LYS A 13 -3.97 -1.99 -5.56
N ALA A 14 -5.25 -1.65 -5.54
CA ALA A 14 -5.82 -0.56 -4.75
C ALA A 14 -5.42 -0.58 -3.26
N ALA A 15 -5.31 -1.77 -2.66
CA ALA A 15 -4.86 -1.89 -1.27
C ALA A 15 -3.39 -1.50 -1.05
N LEU A 16 -2.51 -1.69 -2.05
CA LEU A 16 -1.12 -1.24 -1.97
C LEU A 16 -1.02 0.28 -2.02
N ASP A 17 -1.84 0.91 -2.85
CA ASP A 17 -1.87 2.36 -2.97
C ASP A 17 -2.23 3.01 -1.64
N VAL A 18 -3.29 2.53 -0.98
CA VAL A 18 -3.68 3.07 0.32
C VAL A 18 -2.71 2.68 1.45
N ALA A 19 -2.16 1.47 1.45
CA ALA A 19 -1.20 1.03 2.46
C ALA A 19 0.10 1.84 2.43
N ASN A 20 0.53 2.24 1.25
CA ASN A 20 1.78 2.97 1.01
C ASN A 20 1.67 4.49 1.24
N THR A 21 0.53 4.99 1.69
CA THR A 21 0.38 6.39 2.13
C THR A 21 1.01 6.67 3.51
N VAL A 22 1.56 5.66 4.19
CA VAL A 22 2.48 5.83 5.31
C VAL A 22 3.88 5.50 4.82
N VAL A 23 4.73 6.52 4.79
CA VAL A 23 6.12 6.42 4.30
C VAL A 23 7.11 6.58 5.43
N VAL A 24 8.32 6.02 5.27
CA VAL A 24 9.39 6.17 6.26
C VAL A 24 10.47 7.07 5.67
N GLU A 25 10.77 8.18 6.34
CA GLU A 25 11.90 9.04 6.00
C GLU A 25 12.83 9.20 7.20
N LYS A 26 14.12 8.89 7.01
CA LYS A 26 15.15 8.96 8.08
C LYS A 26 14.77 8.20 9.35
N GLY A 27 13.99 7.11 9.21
CA GLY A 27 13.53 6.28 10.34
C GLY A 27 12.28 6.81 11.06
N VAL A 28 11.67 7.88 10.56
CA VAL A 28 10.40 8.43 11.07
C VAL A 28 9.28 8.08 10.10
N GLU A 29 8.16 7.60 10.62
CA GLU A 29 6.94 7.39 9.83
C GLU A 29 6.23 8.73 9.59
N HIS A 30 5.83 8.96 8.35
CA HIS A 30 5.04 10.10 7.91
C HIS A 30 3.74 9.60 7.32
N ASP A 31 2.63 10.03 7.91
CA ASP A 31 1.30 9.76 7.38
C ASP A 31 0.91 10.83 6.34
N LEU A 32 0.88 10.43 5.08
CA LEU A 32 0.55 11.32 3.96
C LEU A 32 -0.94 11.68 3.90
N LEU A 33 -1.78 11.03 4.70
CA LEU A 33 -3.21 11.32 4.79
C LEU A 33 -3.60 12.04 6.10
N ALA A 34 -2.62 12.46 6.92
CA ALA A 34 -2.88 13.03 8.24
C ALA A 34 -3.56 14.40 8.21
N SER A 35 -3.46 15.15 7.11
CA SER A 35 -4.09 16.46 6.95
C SER A 35 -5.01 16.50 5.73
N ASP A 36 -6.08 17.31 5.81
CA ASP A 36 -7.03 17.47 4.71
C ASP A 36 -6.36 17.83 3.36
N PRO A 37 -5.43 18.81 3.28
CA PRO A 37 -4.78 19.13 2.02
C PRO A 37 -3.95 17.98 1.44
N ALA A 38 -3.31 17.19 2.29
CA ALA A 38 -2.54 16.02 1.83
C ALA A 38 -3.46 14.91 1.37
N TYR A 39 -4.54 14.66 2.11
CA TYR A 39 -5.58 13.73 1.73
C TYR A 39 -6.20 14.08 0.37
N GLN A 40 -6.60 15.34 0.15
CA GLN A 40 -7.21 15.78 -1.11
C GLN A 40 -6.27 15.58 -2.32
N ARG A 41 -4.97 15.83 -2.16
CA ARG A 41 -3.99 15.55 -3.21
C ARG A 41 -3.89 14.05 -3.53
N TRP A 42 -3.86 13.19 -2.51
CA TRP A 42 -3.88 11.75 -2.70
C TRP A 42 -5.20 11.28 -3.35
N ALA A 43 -6.34 11.74 -2.86
CA ALA A 43 -7.65 11.39 -3.39
C ALA A 43 -7.78 11.77 -4.87
N ALA A 44 -7.31 12.96 -5.25
CA ALA A 44 -7.28 13.39 -6.65
C ALA A 44 -6.36 12.51 -7.52
N ALA A 45 -5.25 12.01 -6.98
CA ALA A 45 -4.38 11.07 -7.69
C ALA A 45 -5.03 9.68 -7.82
N ALA A 46 -5.64 9.17 -6.74
CA ALA A 46 -6.35 7.90 -6.72
C ALA A 46 -7.57 7.89 -7.65
N ALA A 47 -8.28 9.02 -7.74
CA ALA A 47 -9.42 9.19 -8.65
C ALA A 47 -9.05 9.05 -10.14
N ARG A 48 -7.80 9.27 -10.50
CA ARG A 48 -7.29 9.05 -11.87
C ARG A 48 -6.98 7.59 -12.15
N SER A 49 -7.01 6.74 -11.15
CA SER A 49 -6.81 5.30 -11.30
C SER A 49 -8.00 4.68 -12.04
N SER A 50 -7.73 3.89 -13.06
CA SER A 50 -8.76 3.15 -13.82
C SER A 50 -9.45 2.03 -13.02
N GLU A 51 -8.95 1.74 -11.80
CA GLU A 51 -9.51 0.69 -10.95
C GLU A 51 -10.76 1.11 -10.17
N LEU A 52 -10.99 2.42 -9.98
CA LEU A 52 -12.14 2.91 -9.23
C LEU A 52 -13.35 3.13 -10.13
N MET A 53 -14.51 2.66 -9.66
CA MET A 53 -15.79 2.99 -10.28
C MET A 53 -16.12 4.49 -10.05
N PRO A 54 -16.92 5.14 -10.93
CA PRO A 54 -17.29 6.55 -10.76
C PRO A 54 -17.88 6.86 -9.38
N VAL A 55 -18.73 5.98 -8.84
CA VAL A 55 -19.34 6.14 -7.52
C VAL A 55 -18.30 6.05 -6.38
N GLU A 56 -17.30 5.20 -6.51
CA GLU A 56 -16.19 5.09 -5.56
C GLU A 56 -15.27 6.30 -5.63
N THR A 57 -15.03 6.81 -6.84
CA THR A 57 -14.26 8.04 -7.07
C THR A 57 -14.94 9.25 -6.40
N ALA A 58 -16.27 9.37 -6.52
CA ALA A 58 -17.02 10.42 -5.84
C ALA A 58 -16.93 10.34 -4.31
N ALA A 59 -16.87 9.10 -3.76
CA ALA A 59 -16.76 8.90 -2.31
C ALA A 59 -15.39 9.32 -1.74
N LEU A 60 -14.34 9.35 -2.56
CA LEU A 60 -12.99 9.71 -2.09
C LEU A 60 -12.97 11.07 -1.39
N ALA A 61 -13.71 12.06 -1.89
CA ALA A 61 -13.69 13.42 -1.33
C ALA A 61 -14.09 13.49 0.15
N SER A 62 -14.93 12.57 0.63
CA SER A 62 -15.49 12.58 2.00
C SER A 62 -15.06 11.40 2.87
N ALA A 63 -14.24 10.48 2.36
CA ALA A 63 -13.96 9.21 3.02
C ALA A 63 -12.62 9.17 3.79
N GLN A 64 -12.01 10.32 4.14
CA GLN A 64 -10.70 10.37 4.79
C GLN A 64 -10.62 9.49 6.05
N ALA A 65 -11.47 9.74 7.04
CA ALA A 65 -11.44 9.00 8.30
C ALA A 65 -11.70 7.48 8.11
N PRO A 66 -12.72 7.05 7.36
CA PRO A 66 -12.92 5.64 7.02
C PRO A 66 -11.74 5.00 6.30
N ILE A 67 -11.10 5.71 5.35
CA ILE A 67 -9.93 5.19 4.61
C ILE A 67 -8.71 5.05 5.53
N VAL A 68 -8.45 6.03 6.39
CA VAL A 68 -7.35 5.95 7.37
C VAL A 68 -7.55 4.77 8.31
N GLU A 69 -8.78 4.50 8.75
CA GLU A 69 -9.08 3.35 9.62
C GLU A 69 -8.92 2.01 8.87
N VAL A 70 -9.46 1.85 7.68
CA VAL A 70 -9.29 0.60 6.93
C VAL A 70 -7.83 0.36 6.56
N ARG A 71 -7.07 1.40 6.21
CA ARG A 71 -5.63 1.35 5.93
C ARG A 71 -4.83 0.76 7.08
N LYS A 72 -5.16 1.13 8.32
CA LYS A 72 -4.53 0.58 9.53
C LYS A 72 -4.60 -0.95 9.57
N HIS A 73 -5.75 -1.51 9.25
CA HIS A 73 -5.97 -2.95 9.22
C HIS A 73 -5.30 -3.62 8.00
N ILE A 74 -5.29 -2.96 6.86
CA ILE A 74 -4.57 -3.42 5.66
C ILE A 74 -3.06 -3.49 5.96
N ARG A 75 -2.49 -2.45 6.55
CA ARG A 75 -1.06 -2.43 6.90
C ARG A 75 -0.71 -3.54 7.91
N ALA A 76 -1.52 -3.75 8.94
CA ALA A 76 -1.31 -4.84 9.90
C ALA A 76 -1.35 -6.22 9.21
N LEU A 77 -2.31 -6.43 8.31
CA LEU A 77 -2.40 -7.64 7.49
C LEU A 77 -1.15 -7.84 6.63
N PHE A 78 -0.71 -6.78 5.95
CA PHE A 78 0.44 -6.82 5.03
C PHE A 78 1.77 -7.04 5.75
N HIS A 79 1.97 -6.47 6.94
CA HIS A 79 3.16 -6.75 7.75
C HIS A 79 3.23 -8.22 8.12
N ALA A 80 2.14 -8.80 8.65
CA ALA A 80 2.09 -10.21 9.01
C ALA A 80 2.31 -11.12 7.78
N THR A 81 1.64 -10.82 6.66
CA THR A 81 1.81 -11.57 5.40
C THR A 81 3.26 -11.54 4.91
N ALA A 82 3.89 -10.35 4.86
CA ALA A 82 5.26 -10.20 4.40
C ALA A 82 6.28 -10.87 5.33
N ALA A 83 6.01 -10.92 6.63
CA ALA A 83 6.82 -11.62 7.62
C ALA A 83 6.60 -13.15 7.57
N GLY A 84 5.50 -13.63 7.01
CA GLY A 84 5.08 -15.03 7.07
C GLY A 84 4.53 -15.42 8.45
N GLU A 85 3.99 -14.46 9.17
CA GLU A 85 3.38 -14.61 10.49
C GLU A 85 1.87 -14.88 10.39
N PRO A 86 1.25 -15.42 11.44
CA PRO A 86 -0.20 -15.55 11.52
C PRO A 86 -0.89 -14.19 11.36
N LEU A 87 -1.98 -14.17 10.59
CA LEU A 87 -2.72 -12.94 10.33
C LEU A 87 -3.39 -12.41 11.60
N PRO A 88 -3.32 -11.08 11.89
CA PRO A 88 -3.94 -10.50 13.07
C PRO A 88 -5.47 -10.63 13.04
N LYS A 89 -6.05 -11.32 14.01
CA LYS A 89 -7.50 -11.61 14.08
C LYS A 89 -8.35 -10.34 13.96
N ALA A 90 -7.96 -9.26 14.62
CA ALA A 90 -8.68 -7.98 14.55
C ALA A 90 -8.67 -7.38 13.14
N ALA A 91 -7.53 -7.41 12.44
CA ALA A 91 -7.43 -6.93 11.06
C ALA A 91 -8.31 -7.77 10.12
N VAL A 92 -8.23 -9.09 10.22
CA VAL A 92 -9.07 -10.01 9.44
C VAL A 92 -10.56 -9.74 9.67
N ALA A 93 -10.99 -9.61 10.93
CA ALA A 93 -12.41 -9.36 11.26
C ALA A 93 -12.91 -8.01 10.68
N ARG A 94 -12.10 -6.96 10.78
CA ARG A 94 -12.45 -5.61 10.27
C ARG A 94 -12.51 -5.58 8.74
N LEU A 95 -11.53 -6.18 8.06
CA LEU A 95 -11.53 -6.25 6.59
C LEU A 95 -12.67 -7.12 6.06
N ASN A 96 -12.97 -8.25 6.70
CA ASN A 96 -14.14 -9.06 6.37
C ASN A 96 -15.45 -8.27 6.57
N LYS A 97 -15.57 -7.46 7.66
CA LYS A 97 -16.72 -6.59 7.86
C LYS A 97 -16.85 -5.56 6.73
N ALA A 98 -15.77 -4.87 6.37
CA ALA A 98 -15.78 -3.90 5.27
C ALA A 98 -16.15 -4.55 3.93
N SER A 99 -15.60 -5.73 3.62
CA SER A 99 -15.95 -6.46 2.40
C SER A 99 -17.43 -6.83 2.30
N ARG A 100 -18.06 -7.21 3.43
CA ARG A 100 -19.48 -7.57 3.47
C ARG A 100 -20.43 -6.36 3.44
N ALA A 101 -19.97 -5.18 3.80
CA ALA A 101 -20.79 -3.97 3.78
C ALA A 101 -21.27 -3.59 2.37
N ALA A 102 -20.48 -3.93 1.34
CA ALA A 102 -20.87 -3.72 -0.05
C ALA A 102 -20.70 -5.03 -0.87
N PRO A 103 -21.63 -5.94 -0.80
CA PRO A 103 -21.63 -7.15 -1.64
C PRO A 103 -21.59 -6.79 -3.12
N GLN A 104 -20.88 -7.60 -3.93
CA GLN A 104 -20.83 -7.42 -5.38
C GLN A 104 -20.85 -8.77 -6.08
N TRP A 105 -21.40 -8.79 -7.29
CA TRP A 105 -21.44 -9.96 -8.17
C TRP A 105 -21.41 -9.53 -9.63
N PRO A 106 -20.96 -10.39 -10.55
CA PRO A 106 -21.04 -10.12 -11.98
C PRO A 106 -22.45 -10.36 -12.52
N GLU A 107 -22.90 -9.53 -13.44
CA GLU A 107 -24.09 -9.76 -14.26
C GLU A 107 -23.71 -9.70 -15.74
N LEU A 108 -24.31 -10.58 -16.55
CA LEU A 108 -24.12 -10.58 -17.99
C LEU A 108 -25.19 -9.72 -18.65
N GLY A 109 -24.76 -8.62 -19.28
CA GLY A 109 -25.62 -7.77 -20.07
C GLY A 109 -25.96 -8.38 -21.44
N THR A 110 -27.05 -7.91 -22.05
CA THR A 110 -27.49 -8.34 -23.41
C THR A 110 -26.50 -7.92 -24.50
N ASN A 111 -25.57 -7.03 -24.19
CA ASN A 111 -24.46 -6.60 -25.06
C ASN A 111 -23.21 -7.50 -24.97
N HIS A 112 -23.32 -8.68 -24.36
CA HIS A 112 -22.23 -9.63 -24.09
C HIS A 112 -21.10 -9.08 -23.17
N GLN A 113 -21.38 -8.01 -22.41
CA GLN A 113 -20.43 -7.49 -21.41
C GLN A 113 -20.81 -7.95 -20.01
N ILE A 114 -19.77 -8.19 -19.18
CA ILE A 114 -19.96 -8.47 -17.77
C ILE A 114 -19.89 -7.15 -17.02
N GLU A 115 -20.94 -6.84 -16.27
CA GLU A 115 -21.02 -5.69 -15.39
C GLU A 115 -20.88 -6.12 -13.92
N GLN A 116 -20.13 -5.37 -13.14
CA GLN A 116 -20.01 -5.61 -11.70
C GLN A 116 -21.09 -4.82 -10.96
N ILE A 117 -22.07 -5.54 -10.45
CA ILE A 117 -23.13 -4.96 -9.63
C ILE A 117 -22.68 -4.94 -8.19
N ALA A 118 -22.91 -3.82 -7.49
CA ALA A 118 -22.59 -3.68 -6.08
C ALA A 118 -23.74 -3.02 -5.32
N ILE A 119 -24.04 -3.51 -4.12
CA ILE A 119 -24.98 -2.91 -3.17
C ILE A 119 -24.16 -2.18 -2.11
N GLY A 120 -24.73 -1.15 -1.49
CA GLY A 120 -24.11 -0.33 -0.46
C GLY A 120 -23.93 1.11 -0.90
N ASP A 121 -23.65 1.99 0.06
CA ASP A 121 -23.32 3.38 -0.26
C ASP A 121 -21.94 3.52 -0.91
N ALA A 122 -21.62 4.70 -1.39
CA ALA A 122 -20.40 4.95 -2.13
C ALA A 122 -19.12 4.72 -1.29
N VAL A 123 -19.17 5.06 0.01
CA VAL A 123 -18.05 4.86 0.94
C VAL A 123 -17.88 3.37 1.24
N ASP A 124 -18.96 2.66 1.52
CA ASP A 124 -18.91 1.22 1.77
C ASP A 124 -18.37 0.44 0.56
N ARG A 125 -18.75 0.81 -0.66
CA ARG A 125 -18.21 0.22 -1.90
C ARG A 125 -16.71 0.44 -2.02
N LEU A 126 -16.24 1.66 -1.75
CA LEU A 126 -14.83 2.02 -1.78
C LEU A 126 -14.03 1.23 -0.73
N LEU A 127 -14.49 1.18 0.52
CA LEU A 127 -13.83 0.43 1.59
C LEU A 127 -13.84 -1.07 1.34
N ALA A 128 -14.93 -1.61 0.80
CA ALA A 128 -15.02 -3.02 0.42
C ALA A 128 -14.04 -3.38 -0.69
N ARG A 129 -13.83 -2.49 -1.67
CA ARG A 129 -12.81 -2.66 -2.70
C ARG A 129 -11.41 -2.75 -2.09
N TYR A 130 -11.04 -1.81 -1.22
CA TYR A 130 -9.73 -1.85 -0.54
C TYR A 130 -9.57 -3.12 0.30
N ALA A 131 -10.61 -3.51 1.03
CA ALA A 131 -10.58 -4.72 1.85
C ALA A 131 -10.39 -5.98 0.99
N ARG A 132 -11.15 -6.15 -0.09
CA ARG A 132 -11.02 -7.30 -1.01
C ARG A 132 -9.66 -7.36 -1.67
N SER A 133 -9.18 -6.23 -2.19
CA SER A 133 -7.82 -6.13 -2.75
C SER A 133 -6.74 -6.54 -1.74
N ALA A 134 -6.89 -6.14 -0.46
CA ALA A 134 -5.96 -6.54 0.59
C ALA A 134 -6.03 -8.04 0.91
N MET A 135 -7.23 -8.61 0.93
CA MET A 135 -7.45 -10.03 1.19
C MET A 135 -6.86 -10.90 0.08
N GLU A 136 -7.03 -10.51 -1.19
CA GLU A 136 -6.43 -11.20 -2.34
C GLU A 136 -4.90 -11.22 -2.24
N ILE A 137 -4.28 -10.06 -1.95
CA ILE A 137 -2.82 -9.96 -1.80
C ILE A 137 -2.33 -10.83 -0.62
N ALA A 138 -3.06 -10.83 0.50
CA ALA A 138 -2.69 -11.63 1.67
C ALA A 138 -2.85 -13.14 1.41
N ALA A 139 -3.86 -13.55 0.64
CA ALA A 139 -4.09 -14.93 0.24
C ALA A 139 -2.98 -15.46 -0.68
N ASP A 140 -2.39 -14.60 -1.54
CA ASP A 140 -1.21 -14.94 -2.35
C ASP A 140 0.04 -15.24 -1.49
N GLY A 141 0.05 -14.80 -0.24
CA GLY A 141 1.06 -15.09 0.76
C GLY A 141 2.38 -14.33 0.57
N ARG A 142 3.36 -14.68 1.42
CA ARG A 142 4.69 -14.03 1.48
C ARG A 142 5.45 -14.02 0.16
N ALA A 143 5.25 -14.98 -0.70
CA ALA A 143 5.93 -15.04 -2.00
C ALA A 143 5.57 -13.85 -2.90
N LYS A 144 4.37 -13.30 -2.74
CA LYS A 144 3.80 -12.23 -3.57
C LYS A 144 3.71 -10.86 -2.91
N LEU A 145 4.09 -10.73 -1.61
CA LEU A 145 4.11 -9.46 -0.89
C LEU A 145 5.38 -9.32 -0.07
N ARG A 146 6.05 -8.19 -0.21
CA ARG A 146 7.29 -7.86 0.53
C ARG A 146 7.27 -6.42 1.00
N VAL A 147 8.04 -6.16 2.06
CA VAL A 147 8.38 -4.79 2.51
C VAL A 147 9.74 -4.42 1.92
N CYS A 148 9.86 -3.20 1.41
CA CYS A 148 11.11 -2.73 0.83
C CYS A 148 12.19 -2.54 1.92
N GLY A 149 13.31 -3.25 1.78
CA GLY A 149 14.45 -3.21 2.70
C GLY A 149 15.46 -2.08 2.42
N ALA A 150 15.15 -1.12 1.54
CA ALA A 150 16.02 0.02 1.31
C ALA A 150 15.97 0.99 2.50
N PRO A 151 17.10 1.63 2.88
CA PRO A 151 17.11 2.65 3.92
C PRO A 151 16.05 3.72 3.67
N SER A 152 15.28 4.08 4.71
CA SER A 152 14.22 5.09 4.63
C SER A 152 13.16 4.79 3.55
N CYS A 153 12.74 3.52 3.47
CA CYS A 153 11.61 3.12 2.64
C CYS A 153 10.61 2.35 3.50
N GLY A 154 10.06 1.35 3.40
CA GLY A 154 9.05 0.63 4.19
C GLY A 154 7.79 0.39 3.37
N MET A 155 7.85 0.71 2.06
CA MET A 155 6.73 0.47 1.16
C MET A 155 6.50 -1.02 0.96
N PHE A 156 5.25 -1.41 0.93
CA PHE A 156 4.83 -2.73 0.47
C PHE A 156 4.90 -2.79 -1.06
N TYR A 157 5.31 -3.94 -1.59
CA TYR A 157 5.34 -4.14 -3.04
C TYR A 157 5.18 -5.62 -3.40
N ARG A 158 4.70 -5.88 -4.60
CA ARG A 158 4.66 -7.21 -5.20
C ARG A 158 5.93 -7.41 -6.04
N PRO A 159 6.76 -8.44 -5.74
CA PRO A 159 7.95 -8.69 -6.52
C PRO A 159 7.57 -9.16 -7.93
N ARG A 160 8.16 -8.53 -8.95
CA ARG A 160 7.97 -8.91 -10.36
C ARG A 160 8.85 -10.09 -10.77
N ARG A 161 9.94 -10.31 -10.02
CA ARG A 161 10.91 -11.39 -10.22
C ARG A 161 11.56 -11.77 -8.90
N ASP A 162 12.00 -13.01 -8.78
CA ASP A 162 12.81 -13.45 -7.63
C ASP A 162 14.31 -13.34 -8.00
N PRO A 163 15.20 -12.84 -7.11
CA PRO A 163 14.98 -12.31 -5.75
C PRO A 163 14.94 -10.77 -5.72
N GLN A 164 13.82 -10.14 -6.06
CA GLN A 164 13.66 -8.69 -5.93
C GLN A 164 13.60 -8.29 -4.45
N ARG A 165 14.51 -7.41 -4.00
CA ARG A 165 14.63 -6.97 -2.60
C ARG A 165 14.13 -5.53 -2.36
N TRP A 166 13.89 -4.75 -3.40
CA TRP A 166 13.51 -3.34 -3.33
C TRP A 166 12.31 -3.07 -4.23
N CYS A 167 11.46 -2.16 -3.80
CA CYS A 167 10.24 -1.80 -4.54
C CYS A 167 10.54 -1.13 -5.89
N SER A 168 11.69 -0.45 -6.01
CA SER A 168 12.08 0.30 -7.20
C SER A 168 13.61 0.33 -7.41
N GLU A 169 14.04 0.74 -8.58
CA GLU A 169 15.47 0.94 -8.91
C GLU A 169 16.13 2.02 -8.04
N PRO A 170 15.53 3.20 -7.79
CA PRO A 170 16.06 4.18 -6.85
C PRO A 170 16.28 3.61 -5.45
N CYS A 171 15.40 2.76 -4.95
CA CYS A 171 15.57 2.07 -3.67
C CYS A 171 16.78 1.12 -3.69
N GLY A 172 16.98 0.40 -4.80
CA GLY A 172 18.14 -0.45 -5.01
C GLY A 172 19.46 0.34 -5.02
N ASN A 173 19.49 1.49 -5.69
CA ASN A 173 20.63 2.40 -5.70
C ASN A 173 20.94 2.90 -4.28
N ARG A 174 19.95 3.42 -3.57
CA ARG A 174 20.10 3.87 -2.18
C ARG A 174 20.66 2.78 -1.26
N ALA A 175 20.19 1.54 -1.39
CA ALA A 175 20.69 0.42 -0.62
C ALA A 175 22.15 0.07 -0.95
N ARG A 176 22.56 0.18 -2.22
CA ARG A 176 23.98 0.00 -2.66
C ARG A 176 24.87 1.07 -2.06
N PHE A 177 24.51 2.35 -2.20
CA PHE A 177 25.25 3.47 -1.62
C PHE A 177 25.40 3.35 -0.10
N ALA A 178 24.35 3.01 0.62
CA ALA A 178 24.39 2.84 2.07
C ALA A 178 25.33 1.70 2.52
N ARG A 179 25.41 0.61 1.75
CA ARG A 179 26.38 -0.48 2.01
C ARG A 179 27.82 -0.03 1.77
N HIS A 180 28.08 0.62 0.66
CA HIS A 180 29.39 1.16 0.32
C HIS A 180 29.90 2.10 1.41
N TYR A 181 29.08 3.08 1.82
CA TYR A 181 29.43 4.02 2.87
C TYR A 181 29.75 3.36 4.22
N ARG A 182 28.97 2.34 4.61
CA ARG A 182 29.26 1.57 5.85
C ARG A 182 30.56 0.79 5.77
N ALA A 183 30.89 0.23 4.63
CA ALA A 183 32.15 -0.49 4.42
C ALA A 183 33.35 0.46 4.57
N HIS A 184 33.31 1.62 3.95
CA HIS A 184 34.38 2.62 4.05
C HIS A 184 34.59 3.19 5.46
N ARG A 185 33.51 3.43 6.21
CA ARG A 185 33.65 3.86 7.61
C ARG A 185 34.32 2.81 8.50
N ARG A 186 34.05 1.54 8.27
CA ARG A 186 34.70 0.44 9.03
C ARG A 186 36.19 0.32 8.75
N THR A 187 36.63 0.54 7.52
CA THR A 187 38.05 0.53 7.17
C THR A 187 38.79 1.73 7.74
N SER A 188 38.19 2.95 7.68
CA SER A 188 38.79 4.17 8.23
C SER A 188 38.92 4.14 9.76
N SER A 189 37.96 3.55 10.50
CA SER A 189 38.04 3.41 11.94
C SER A 189 39.10 2.39 12.38
N ARG A 190 39.30 1.30 11.62
CA ARG A 190 40.36 0.31 11.89
C ARG A 190 41.77 0.87 11.65
N SER A 191 41.94 1.77 10.69
CA SER A 191 43.22 2.43 10.41
C SER A 191 43.64 3.39 11.56
N ARG A 192 42.66 4.07 12.16
CA ARG A 192 42.91 5.02 13.29
C ARG A 192 43.20 4.35 14.64
N MET A 193 42.89 3.07 14.81
CA MET A 193 43.19 2.31 16.03
C MET A 193 44.52 1.58 15.99
N ARG A 194 45.29 1.67 14.87
CA ARG A 194 46.60 1.03 14.68
C ARG A 194 47.76 2.02 14.74
N THR A 195 47.51 3.29 14.93
CA THR A 195 48.49 4.36 15.21
C THR A 195 48.32 4.80 16.66
#